data_73215f401f9281c0d8c80fdeb5e8fd0c
#
_entry.id   73215f401f9281c0d8c80fdeb5e8fd0c
#
_cell.length_a   1.000
_cell.length_b   1.000
_cell.length_c   1.000
_cell.angle_alpha   90.00
_cell.angle_beta   90.00
_cell.angle_gamma   90.00
#
_symmetry.space_group_name_H-M   'P 1'
#
loop_
_entity.id
_entity.type
_entity.pdbx_description
1 polymer ?
#
loop_
_entity_poly.entity_id
_entity_poly.type
_entity_poly.pdbx_seq_one_letter_code
_entity_poly.pdbx_strand_id
1 'polypeptide(L)'
;MKRLLVLAAMAICLNSCAQKNAQNPYGLAIVNDYKVYKADLKANPNHELVEIKKAIPSVVLDIRYATANNFMQQVMYKQARAFARKPVVEQLKKIQAILNKKGYGLKIFDGYRPYAITMAFYQKASDKNFVANPNKGSKHNRGCAVDLTLIDLKTGKDIPMPTPYDSFAPEAAPHYQKLPANVIKNRDFLIATMQANGFKVIYNEWWHFDFTGWQEYDLMDIPFEKL
;
A
#
# COMPACT_ATOMS: atom_id res chain seq x y z
N MET A 1 -56.12 41.08 23.94
CA MET A 1 -55.82 39.61 23.92
C MET A 1 -54.80 39.34 22.84
N LYS A 2 -53.49 39.26 23.20
CA LYS A 2 -52.39 38.97 22.27
C LYS A 2 -52.06 37.49 22.42
N ARG A 3 -52.21 36.68 21.32
CA ARG A 3 -51.85 35.29 21.30
C ARG A 3 -50.34 35.20 20.90
N LEU A 4 -49.53 34.67 21.83
CA LEU A 4 -48.14 34.32 21.59
C LEU A 4 -48.10 32.99 20.83
N LEU A 5 -47.56 32.98 19.62
CA LEU A 5 -47.21 31.77 18.90
C LEU A 5 -45.79 31.35 19.34
N VAL A 6 -45.69 30.24 20.05
CA VAL A 6 -44.42 29.58 20.37
C VAL A 6 -44.08 28.65 19.21
N LEU A 7 -43.06 28.99 18.40
CA LEU A 7 -42.46 28.11 17.42
C LEU A 7 -41.49 27.15 18.14
N ALA A 8 -41.91 25.91 18.28
CA ALA A 8 -41.01 24.84 18.71
C ALA A 8 -40.08 24.42 17.54
N ALA A 9 -38.84 24.82 17.62
CA ALA A 9 -37.81 24.34 16.73
C ALA A 9 -37.47 22.88 17.06
N MET A 10 -37.93 21.96 16.24
CA MET A 10 -37.62 20.51 16.34
C MET A 10 -36.23 20.28 15.78
N ALA A 11 -35.21 20.19 16.65
CA ALA A 11 -33.88 19.81 16.31
C ALA A 11 -33.88 18.31 15.92
N ILE A 12 -33.82 18.03 14.61
CA ILE A 12 -33.63 16.68 14.11
C ILE A 12 -32.15 16.34 14.32
N CYS A 13 -31.83 15.67 15.42
CA CYS A 13 -30.55 14.97 15.59
C CYS A 13 -30.50 13.82 14.58
N LEU A 14 -29.83 14.06 13.49
CA LEU A 14 -29.41 12.98 12.59
C LEU A 14 -28.36 12.13 13.31
N ASN A 15 -28.81 11.13 14.07
CA ASN A 15 -27.98 10.02 14.50
C ASN A 15 -27.61 9.22 13.24
N SER A 16 -26.47 9.56 12.64
CA SER A 16 -25.79 8.69 11.68
C SER A 16 -25.27 7.47 12.43
N CYS A 17 -26.14 6.48 12.63
CA CYS A 17 -25.74 5.14 13.00
C CYS A 17 -24.91 4.59 11.82
N ALA A 18 -23.58 4.70 11.93
CA ALA A 18 -22.66 4.00 11.03
C ALA A 18 -23.00 2.52 11.13
N GLN A 19 -23.70 2.01 10.12
CA GLN A 19 -24.07 0.61 10.00
C GLN A 19 -22.76 -0.19 9.98
N LYS A 20 -22.47 -0.93 11.07
CA LYS A 20 -21.28 -1.79 11.17
C LYS A 20 -21.32 -2.77 10.00
N ASN A 21 -20.54 -2.48 8.98
CA ASN A 21 -20.45 -3.31 7.80
C ASN A 21 -19.85 -4.66 8.24
N ALA A 22 -20.43 -5.80 7.84
CA ALA A 22 -19.93 -7.14 8.16
C ALA A 22 -18.46 -7.34 7.72
N GLN A 23 -17.97 -6.51 6.80
CA GLN A 23 -16.58 -6.48 6.31
C GLN A 23 -15.62 -5.67 7.19
N ASN A 24 -16.10 -4.98 8.23
CA ASN A 24 -15.27 -4.19 9.15
C ASN A 24 -15.72 -4.41 10.61
N PRO A 25 -15.41 -5.56 11.21
CA PRO A 25 -15.84 -5.90 12.57
C PRO A 25 -15.16 -5.03 13.65
N TYR A 26 -14.08 -4.31 13.30
CA TYR A 26 -13.29 -3.51 14.25
C TYR A 26 -13.77 -2.06 14.38
N GLY A 27 -14.77 -1.65 13.62
CA GLY A 27 -15.34 -0.28 13.69
C GLY A 27 -14.40 0.82 13.18
N LEU A 28 -13.42 0.48 12.33
CA LEU A 28 -12.53 1.46 11.71
C LEU A 28 -13.28 2.35 10.71
N ALA A 29 -12.86 3.62 10.61
CA ALA A 29 -13.29 4.47 9.51
C ALA A 29 -12.57 4.04 8.22
N ILE A 30 -13.33 3.49 7.26
CA ILE A 30 -12.80 2.97 5.99
C ILE A 30 -13.61 3.57 4.84
N VAL A 31 -12.94 4.20 3.89
CA VAL A 31 -13.55 4.73 2.67
C VAL A 31 -13.79 3.57 1.69
N ASN A 32 -15.04 3.13 1.56
CA ASN A 32 -15.47 2.05 0.68
C ASN A 32 -16.46 2.51 -0.40
N ASP A 33 -16.96 3.76 -0.33
CA ASP A 33 -17.79 4.37 -1.35
C ASP A 33 -16.94 5.21 -2.32
N TYR A 34 -16.99 4.85 -3.59
CA TYR A 34 -16.27 5.57 -4.65
C TYR A 34 -16.73 7.04 -4.80
N LYS A 35 -17.99 7.37 -4.48
CA LYS A 35 -18.47 8.76 -4.52
C LYS A 35 -17.81 9.59 -3.42
N VAL A 36 -17.66 9.02 -2.21
CA VAL A 36 -16.95 9.66 -1.10
C VAL A 36 -15.48 9.90 -1.49
N TYR A 37 -14.81 8.89 -2.04
CA TYR A 37 -13.45 9.04 -2.56
C TYR A 37 -13.34 10.13 -3.62
N LYS A 38 -14.24 10.19 -4.59
CA LYS A 38 -14.25 11.22 -5.64
C LYS A 38 -14.51 12.63 -5.10
N ALA A 39 -15.30 12.76 -4.03
CA ALA A 39 -15.52 14.04 -3.35
C ALA A 39 -14.26 14.50 -2.61
N ASP A 40 -13.55 13.59 -1.93
CA ASP A 40 -12.27 13.85 -1.27
C ASP A 40 -11.21 14.33 -2.27
N LEU A 41 -11.12 13.73 -3.46
CA LEU A 41 -10.18 14.15 -4.51
C LEU A 41 -10.40 15.59 -5.00
N LYS A 42 -11.63 16.10 -4.95
CA LYS A 42 -11.91 17.50 -5.30
C LYS A 42 -11.37 18.47 -4.24
N ALA A 43 -11.40 18.06 -2.97
CA ALA A 43 -10.87 18.84 -1.87
C ALA A 43 -9.34 18.73 -1.77
N ASN A 44 -8.80 17.54 -2.00
CA ASN A 44 -7.36 17.28 -1.92
C ASN A 44 -6.89 16.34 -3.05
N PRO A 45 -6.39 16.89 -4.17
CA PRO A 45 -5.89 16.08 -5.29
C PRO A 45 -4.70 15.14 -4.95
N ASN A 46 -4.00 15.38 -3.83
CA ASN A 46 -2.92 14.49 -3.37
C ASN A 46 -3.44 13.15 -2.83
N HIS A 47 -4.74 13.06 -2.54
CA HIS A 47 -5.38 11.81 -2.13
C HIS A 47 -5.66 10.85 -3.29
N GLU A 48 -5.36 11.24 -4.53
CA GLU A 48 -5.54 10.39 -5.69
C GLU A 48 -4.69 9.10 -5.58
N LEU A 49 -5.32 7.94 -5.85
CA LEU A 49 -4.64 6.68 -6.10
C LEU A 49 -4.24 6.63 -7.58
N VAL A 50 -2.97 6.88 -7.83
CA VAL A 50 -2.38 6.93 -9.18
C VAL A 50 -1.85 5.55 -9.56
N GLU A 51 -2.13 5.09 -10.77
CA GLU A 51 -1.58 3.84 -11.28
C GLU A 51 -0.08 3.99 -11.58
N ILE A 52 0.74 3.24 -10.83
CA ILE A 52 2.21 3.37 -10.86
C ILE A 52 2.76 3.16 -12.28
N LYS A 53 2.30 2.12 -12.99
CA LYS A 53 2.80 1.78 -14.33
C LYS A 53 2.47 2.86 -15.37
N LYS A 54 1.31 3.51 -15.25
CA LYS A 54 0.94 4.62 -16.14
C LYS A 54 1.79 5.88 -15.88
N ALA A 55 2.06 6.16 -14.60
CA ALA A 55 2.85 7.33 -14.21
C ALA A 55 4.37 7.13 -14.45
N ILE A 56 4.84 5.88 -14.37
CA ILE A 56 6.25 5.51 -14.53
C ILE A 56 6.34 4.30 -15.47
N PRO A 57 6.28 4.51 -16.79
CA PRO A 57 6.23 3.41 -17.78
C PRO A 57 7.42 2.45 -17.74
N SER A 58 8.56 2.87 -17.20
CA SER A 58 9.78 2.06 -17.09
C SER A 58 9.80 1.07 -15.93
N VAL A 59 8.89 1.15 -14.95
CA VAL A 59 8.83 0.14 -13.88
C VAL A 59 8.35 -1.21 -14.43
N VAL A 60 8.81 -2.28 -13.83
CA VAL A 60 8.28 -3.63 -14.08
C VAL A 60 7.23 -3.94 -13.02
N LEU A 61 6.16 -4.63 -13.38
CA LEU A 61 5.17 -5.15 -12.43
C LEU A 61 5.32 -6.67 -12.32
N ASP A 62 5.36 -7.16 -11.08
CA ASP A 62 5.26 -8.59 -10.74
C ASP A 62 4.22 -8.73 -9.63
N ILE A 63 2.94 -8.46 -9.97
CA ILE A 63 1.85 -8.40 -9.00
C ILE A 63 1.44 -9.84 -8.62
N ARG A 64 2.15 -10.42 -7.64
CA ARG A 64 1.98 -11.80 -7.20
C ARG A 64 0.55 -12.10 -6.77
N TYR A 65 -0.12 -11.16 -6.14
CA TYR A 65 -1.50 -11.30 -5.69
C TYR A 65 -2.53 -11.32 -6.83
N ALA A 66 -2.14 -10.98 -8.05
CA ALA A 66 -2.97 -11.20 -9.25
C ALA A 66 -2.81 -12.61 -9.85
N THR A 67 -2.03 -13.47 -9.21
CA THR A 67 -1.81 -14.88 -9.58
C THR A 67 -1.98 -15.76 -8.35
N ALA A 68 -1.95 -17.09 -8.51
CA ALA A 68 -1.91 -18.03 -7.38
C ALA A 68 -0.49 -18.20 -6.79
N ASN A 69 0.54 -17.60 -7.39
CA ASN A 69 1.93 -17.66 -6.91
C ASN A 69 2.18 -16.63 -5.79
N ASN A 70 1.53 -16.81 -4.66
CA ASN A 70 1.66 -16.01 -3.44
C ASN A 70 1.38 -16.89 -2.21
N PHE A 71 1.61 -16.38 -0.99
CA PHE A 71 1.42 -17.16 0.24
C PHE A 71 -0.03 -17.60 0.49
N MET A 72 -1.01 -16.92 -0.13
CA MET A 72 -2.42 -17.28 -0.08
C MET A 72 -2.77 -18.47 -0.98
N GLN A 73 -1.91 -18.79 -1.98
CA GLN A 73 -2.11 -19.80 -3.02
C GLN A 73 -3.42 -19.61 -3.81
N GLN A 74 -3.87 -18.37 -3.97
CA GLN A 74 -5.05 -18.00 -4.73
C GLN A 74 -4.93 -16.58 -5.29
N VAL A 75 -5.72 -16.30 -6.34
CA VAL A 75 -5.80 -14.97 -6.93
C VAL A 75 -6.57 -14.05 -5.99
N MET A 76 -5.90 -13.01 -5.49
CA MET A 76 -6.46 -12.01 -4.59
C MET A 76 -6.88 -10.73 -5.32
N TYR A 77 -6.17 -10.37 -6.39
CA TYR A 77 -6.47 -9.22 -7.25
C TYR A 77 -6.94 -9.69 -8.61
N LYS A 78 -8.05 -9.13 -9.10
CA LYS A 78 -8.57 -9.45 -10.44
C LYS A 78 -7.74 -8.82 -11.57
N GLN A 79 -6.90 -7.84 -11.26
CA GLN A 79 -6.08 -7.10 -12.21
C GLN A 79 -4.64 -7.00 -11.71
N ALA A 80 -3.67 -7.25 -12.58
CA ALA A 80 -2.25 -7.10 -12.29
C ALA A 80 -1.82 -5.62 -12.40
N ARG A 81 -2.39 -4.77 -11.53
CA ARG A 81 -2.15 -3.33 -11.47
C ARG A 81 -1.64 -2.94 -10.08
N ALA A 82 -0.88 -1.87 -10.00
CA ALA A 82 -0.41 -1.29 -8.74
C ALA A 82 -0.76 0.19 -8.68
N PHE A 83 -1.31 0.62 -7.55
CA PHE A 83 -1.67 2.00 -7.28
C PHE A 83 -0.99 2.49 -6.01
N ALA A 84 -0.74 3.80 -5.91
CA ALA A 84 -0.33 4.44 -4.69
C ALA A 84 -0.83 5.89 -4.66
N ARG A 85 -0.83 6.54 -3.49
CA ARG A 85 -1.17 7.96 -3.40
C ARG A 85 -0.26 8.80 -4.29
N LYS A 86 -0.78 9.86 -4.87
CA LYS A 86 -0.06 10.73 -5.80
C LYS A 86 1.33 11.14 -5.28
N PRO A 87 1.53 11.63 -4.05
CA PRO A 87 2.88 11.98 -3.55
C PRO A 87 3.81 10.76 -3.45
N VAL A 88 3.29 9.57 -3.16
CA VAL A 88 4.07 8.31 -3.16
C VAL A 88 4.60 8.04 -4.57
N VAL A 89 3.74 8.14 -5.58
CA VAL A 89 4.12 7.92 -6.99
C VAL A 89 5.13 8.97 -7.46
N GLU A 90 5.00 10.21 -7.03
CA GLU A 90 5.97 11.28 -7.34
C GLU A 90 7.36 10.97 -6.77
N GLN A 91 7.46 10.43 -5.56
CA GLN A 91 8.74 9.98 -5.01
C GLN A 91 9.27 8.75 -5.74
N LEU A 92 8.43 7.75 -6.04
CA LEU A 92 8.84 6.59 -6.84
C LEU A 92 9.39 7.00 -8.22
N LYS A 93 8.81 8.02 -8.85
CA LYS A 93 9.31 8.56 -10.12
C LYS A 93 10.72 9.16 -9.99
N LYS A 94 11.00 9.88 -8.90
CA LYS A 94 12.35 10.38 -8.60
C LYS A 94 13.33 9.23 -8.35
N ILE A 95 12.94 8.23 -7.56
CA ILE A 95 13.73 7.03 -7.27
C ILE A 95 14.06 6.30 -8.56
N GLN A 96 13.08 6.07 -9.43
CA GLN A 96 13.29 5.42 -10.73
C GLN A 96 14.33 6.17 -11.57
N ALA A 97 14.26 7.52 -11.60
CA ALA A 97 15.23 8.33 -12.34
C ALA A 97 16.66 8.25 -11.76
N ILE A 98 16.78 8.16 -10.42
CA ILE A 98 18.07 7.96 -9.74
C ILE A 98 18.64 6.58 -10.06
N LEU A 99 17.82 5.55 -10.00
CA LEU A 99 18.21 4.16 -10.26
C LEU A 99 18.61 3.97 -11.73
N ASN A 100 17.89 4.56 -12.67
CA ASN A 100 18.19 4.47 -14.11
C ASN A 100 19.61 4.96 -14.43
N LYS A 101 20.08 6.03 -13.79
CA LYS A 101 21.47 6.52 -13.96
C LYS A 101 22.53 5.54 -13.49
N LYS A 102 22.15 4.53 -12.70
CA LYS A 102 23.03 3.50 -12.15
C LYS A 102 22.82 2.12 -12.83
N GLY A 103 21.97 2.06 -13.87
CA GLY A 103 21.67 0.83 -14.59
C GLY A 103 20.61 -0.06 -13.92
N TYR A 104 19.89 0.47 -12.91
CA TYR A 104 18.84 -0.26 -12.20
C TYR A 104 17.45 0.29 -12.51
N GLY A 105 16.41 -0.55 -12.33
CA GLY A 105 15.02 -0.17 -12.38
C GLY A 105 14.24 -0.75 -11.20
N LEU A 106 13.05 -0.23 -10.94
CA LEU A 106 12.11 -0.76 -9.95
C LEU A 106 11.28 -1.89 -10.55
N LYS A 107 11.07 -2.95 -9.76
CA LYS A 107 10.02 -3.95 -9.95
C LYS A 107 9.07 -3.89 -8.77
N ILE A 108 7.78 -3.68 -9.03
CA ILE A 108 6.73 -3.49 -8.02
C ILE A 108 6.00 -4.83 -7.83
N PHE A 109 5.88 -5.26 -6.58
CA PHE A 109 5.13 -6.45 -6.15
C PHE A 109 3.73 -6.10 -5.67
N ASP A 110 3.58 -5.01 -4.87
CA ASP A 110 2.31 -4.51 -4.35
C ASP A 110 2.36 -3.00 -4.10
N GLY A 111 1.19 -2.38 -4.02
CA GLY A 111 0.99 -0.98 -3.68
C GLY A 111 -0.25 -0.81 -2.82
N TYR A 112 -1.21 0.02 -3.24
CA TYR A 112 -2.52 0.09 -2.59
C TYR A 112 -3.17 -1.30 -2.58
N ARG A 113 -3.62 -1.70 -1.39
CA ARG A 113 -4.31 -2.97 -1.12
C ARG A 113 -5.67 -2.65 -0.50
N PRO A 114 -6.79 -3.01 -1.12
CA PRO A 114 -8.11 -2.86 -0.49
C PRO A 114 -8.15 -3.52 0.89
N TYR A 115 -8.84 -2.91 1.85
CA TYR A 115 -8.89 -3.41 3.23
C TYR A 115 -9.41 -4.85 3.34
N ALA A 116 -10.41 -5.23 2.52
CA ALA A 116 -10.94 -6.59 2.46
C ALA A 116 -9.84 -7.64 2.18
N ILE A 117 -8.81 -7.29 1.39
CA ILE A 117 -7.68 -8.18 1.11
C ILE A 117 -6.79 -8.34 2.35
N THR A 118 -6.55 -7.26 3.12
CA THR A 118 -5.83 -7.36 4.39
C THR A 118 -6.57 -8.24 5.40
N MET A 119 -7.90 -8.16 5.44
CA MET A 119 -8.73 -9.07 6.24
C MET A 119 -8.52 -10.54 5.85
N ALA A 120 -8.57 -10.82 4.53
CA ALA A 120 -8.39 -12.18 4.01
C ALA A 120 -6.98 -12.71 4.33
N PHE A 121 -5.94 -11.89 4.18
CA PHE A 121 -4.56 -12.25 4.54
C PHE A 121 -4.45 -12.63 6.02
N TYR A 122 -4.99 -11.79 6.89
CA TYR A 122 -4.94 -12.04 8.34
C TYR A 122 -5.70 -13.30 8.75
N GLN A 123 -6.83 -13.60 8.13
CA GLN A 123 -7.60 -14.81 8.41
C GLN A 123 -6.81 -16.08 8.06
N LYS A 124 -6.11 -16.08 6.92
CA LYS A 124 -5.43 -17.28 6.39
C LYS A 124 -3.97 -17.44 6.85
N ALA A 125 -3.25 -16.36 7.13
CA ALA A 125 -1.84 -16.44 7.51
C ALA A 125 -1.63 -17.33 8.73
N SER A 126 -0.67 -18.26 8.64
CA SER A 126 -0.28 -19.14 9.75
C SER A 126 0.46 -18.36 10.84
N ASP A 127 1.31 -17.40 10.46
CA ASP A 127 1.98 -16.48 11.38
C ASP A 127 1.45 -15.06 11.19
N LYS A 128 0.74 -14.56 12.21
CA LYS A 128 0.14 -13.22 12.22
C LYS A 128 1.16 -12.08 12.33
N ASN A 129 2.41 -12.37 12.65
CA ASN A 129 3.47 -11.35 12.74
C ASN A 129 3.91 -10.83 11.36
N PHE A 130 3.65 -11.60 10.29
CA PHE A 130 3.98 -11.24 8.91
C PHE A 130 2.82 -10.62 8.12
N VAL A 131 1.68 -10.38 8.76
CA VAL A 131 0.54 -9.74 8.11
C VAL A 131 0.00 -8.61 8.98
N ALA A 132 -0.43 -7.53 8.34
CA ALA A 132 -0.98 -6.39 9.06
C ALA A 132 -2.21 -6.80 9.87
N ASN A 133 -2.26 -6.38 11.15
CA ASN A 133 -3.43 -6.61 12.00
C ASN A 133 -4.59 -5.74 11.52
N PRO A 134 -5.72 -6.32 11.09
CA PRO A 134 -6.82 -5.58 10.50
C PRO A 134 -7.50 -4.62 11.48
N ASN A 135 -7.38 -4.80 12.81
CA ASN A 135 -7.93 -3.85 13.77
C ASN A 135 -7.22 -2.48 13.77
N LYS A 136 -6.05 -2.38 13.11
CA LYS A 136 -5.28 -1.14 12.90
C LYS A 136 -5.24 -0.73 11.42
N GLY A 137 -5.54 -1.67 10.52
CA GLY A 137 -5.32 -1.53 9.09
C GLY A 137 -3.84 -1.56 8.70
N SER A 138 -3.57 -1.41 7.41
CA SER A 138 -2.23 -1.40 6.82
C SER A 138 -1.97 -0.07 6.12
N LYS A 139 -0.69 0.33 5.98
CA LYS A 139 -0.33 1.47 5.13
C LYS A 139 -0.61 1.17 3.66
N HIS A 140 -0.60 -0.11 3.25
CA HIS A 140 -1.12 -0.51 1.92
C HIS A 140 -2.59 -0.11 1.75
N ASN A 141 -3.43 -0.25 2.79
CA ASN A 141 -4.83 0.16 2.71
C ASN A 141 -5.01 1.68 2.54
N ARG A 142 -3.97 2.45 2.87
CA ARG A 142 -3.93 3.91 2.69
C ARG A 142 -3.34 4.32 1.33
N GLY A 143 -2.79 3.37 0.56
CA GLY A 143 -2.01 3.65 -0.65
C GLY A 143 -0.65 4.28 -0.35
N CYS A 144 -0.13 4.08 0.87
CA CYS A 144 1.08 4.70 1.40
C CYS A 144 2.18 3.67 1.76
N ALA A 145 2.07 2.43 1.29
CA ALA A 145 3.13 1.45 1.32
C ALA A 145 3.30 0.83 -0.07
N VAL A 146 4.53 0.43 -0.38
CA VAL A 146 4.88 -0.27 -1.60
C VAL A 146 5.84 -1.41 -1.29
N ASP A 147 5.61 -2.54 -1.94
CA ASP A 147 6.51 -3.68 -1.95
C ASP A 147 7.24 -3.71 -3.29
N LEU A 148 8.57 -3.71 -3.26
CA LEU A 148 9.35 -3.58 -4.48
C LEU A 148 10.76 -4.16 -4.35
N THR A 149 11.41 -4.34 -5.52
CA THR A 149 12.82 -4.73 -5.64
C THR A 149 13.50 -3.99 -6.79
N LEU A 150 14.78 -4.33 -7.03
CA LEU A 150 15.58 -3.83 -8.14
C LEU A 150 15.67 -4.84 -9.26
N ILE A 151 15.71 -4.34 -10.50
CA ILE A 151 16.09 -5.07 -11.69
C ILE A 151 17.34 -4.44 -12.33
N ASP A 152 18.14 -5.24 -12.99
CA ASP A 152 19.18 -4.78 -13.90
C ASP A 152 18.56 -4.38 -15.24
N LEU A 153 18.74 -3.13 -15.66
CA LEU A 153 18.11 -2.60 -16.88
C LEU A 153 18.72 -3.18 -18.16
N LYS A 154 19.97 -3.65 -18.11
CA LYS A 154 20.64 -4.24 -19.28
C LYS A 154 20.13 -5.64 -19.58
N THR A 155 19.87 -6.42 -18.53
CA THR A 155 19.50 -7.83 -18.65
C THR A 155 18.02 -8.11 -18.39
N GLY A 156 17.30 -7.18 -17.75
CA GLY A 156 15.92 -7.34 -17.27
C GLY A 156 15.77 -8.30 -16.10
N LYS A 157 16.88 -8.82 -15.55
CA LYS A 157 16.86 -9.78 -14.44
C LYS A 157 16.78 -9.11 -13.09
N ASP A 158 16.23 -9.84 -12.12
CA ASP A 158 16.20 -9.40 -10.73
C ASP A 158 17.61 -9.29 -10.16
N ILE A 159 17.84 -8.25 -9.39
CA ILE A 159 19.04 -8.11 -8.57
C ILE A 159 18.90 -9.05 -7.37
N PRO A 160 19.95 -9.86 -7.05
CA PRO A 160 19.90 -10.78 -5.91
C PRO A 160 19.61 -10.04 -4.60
N MET A 161 18.53 -10.47 -3.90
CA MET A 161 18.06 -9.93 -2.62
C MET A 161 18.05 -11.04 -1.55
N PRO A 162 17.88 -10.70 -0.26
CA PRO A 162 18.00 -11.65 0.86
C PRO A 162 17.12 -12.88 0.73
N THR A 163 15.88 -12.71 0.30
CA THR A 163 14.86 -13.76 0.14
C THR A 163 13.99 -13.47 -1.07
N PRO A 164 13.23 -14.43 -1.57
CA PRO A 164 12.06 -14.12 -2.40
C PRO A 164 11.08 -13.19 -1.69
N TYR A 165 10.27 -12.49 -2.48
CA TYR A 165 9.14 -11.68 -1.97
C TYR A 165 8.16 -12.56 -1.16
N ASP A 166 7.57 -12.00 -0.10
CA ASP A 166 6.66 -12.69 0.83
C ASP A 166 7.28 -13.86 1.61
N SER A 167 8.60 -13.93 1.72
CA SER A 167 9.27 -14.93 2.55
C SER A 167 9.12 -14.58 4.04
N PHE A 168 8.67 -15.55 4.83
CA PHE A 168 8.57 -15.44 6.30
C PHE A 168 9.84 -15.91 7.03
N ALA A 169 10.94 -16.10 6.29
CA ALA A 169 12.22 -16.48 6.87
C ALA A 169 12.89 -15.30 7.59
N PRO A 170 13.70 -15.54 8.66
CA PRO A 170 14.43 -14.50 9.36
C PRO A 170 15.34 -13.65 8.47
N GLU A 171 15.82 -14.22 7.36
CA GLU A 171 16.64 -13.57 6.35
C GLU A 171 15.93 -12.40 5.65
N ALA A 172 14.59 -12.35 5.69
CA ALA A 172 13.79 -11.26 5.15
C ALA A 172 13.99 -9.95 5.93
N ALA A 173 14.44 -10.02 7.17
CA ALA A 173 14.65 -8.82 7.99
C ALA A 173 15.76 -7.93 7.42
N PRO A 174 15.53 -6.61 7.28
CA PRO A 174 16.51 -5.67 6.71
C PRO A 174 17.86 -5.63 7.42
N HIS A 175 17.89 -5.97 8.71
CA HIS A 175 19.09 -5.98 9.52
C HIS A 175 19.83 -7.33 9.56
N TYR A 176 19.32 -8.37 8.89
CA TYR A 176 19.96 -9.68 8.89
C TYR A 176 21.30 -9.65 8.16
N GLN A 177 22.38 -10.17 8.83
CA GLN A 177 23.74 -10.01 8.35
C GLN A 177 24.40 -11.31 7.82
N LYS A 178 23.79 -12.48 8.06
CA LYS A 178 24.37 -13.76 7.63
C LYS A 178 23.99 -14.09 6.18
N LEU A 179 24.38 -13.19 5.24
CA LEU A 179 24.08 -13.25 3.80
C LEU A 179 25.36 -13.00 2.99
N PRO A 180 25.42 -13.40 1.72
CA PRO A 180 26.50 -13.01 0.82
C PRO A 180 26.68 -11.48 0.75
N ALA A 181 27.92 -11.01 0.71
CA ALA A 181 28.23 -9.56 0.75
C ALA A 181 27.57 -8.75 -0.37
N ASN A 182 27.44 -9.33 -1.57
CA ASN A 182 26.73 -8.68 -2.68
C ASN A 182 25.21 -8.53 -2.41
N VAL A 183 24.59 -9.49 -1.74
CA VAL A 183 23.17 -9.44 -1.38
C VAL A 183 22.92 -8.36 -0.32
N ILE A 184 23.79 -8.30 0.72
CA ILE A 184 23.74 -7.21 1.72
C ILE A 184 23.89 -5.85 1.04
N LYS A 185 24.88 -5.68 0.15
CA LYS A 185 25.11 -4.44 -0.59
C LYS A 185 23.89 -4.03 -1.42
N ASN A 186 23.24 -4.95 -2.11
CA ASN A 186 22.07 -4.68 -2.94
C ASN A 186 20.88 -4.23 -2.09
N ARG A 187 20.58 -4.96 -1.02
CA ARG A 187 19.52 -4.63 -0.06
C ARG A 187 19.75 -3.24 0.54
N ASP A 188 20.94 -3.00 1.05
CA ASP A 188 21.30 -1.74 1.72
C ASP A 188 21.25 -0.55 0.74
N PHE A 189 21.64 -0.77 -0.51
CA PHE A 189 21.53 0.23 -1.57
C PHE A 189 20.05 0.58 -1.87
N LEU A 190 19.18 -0.42 -1.97
CA LEU A 190 17.73 -0.20 -2.14
C LEU A 190 17.18 0.59 -0.95
N ILE A 191 17.44 0.11 0.27
CA ILE A 191 16.93 0.75 1.50
C ILE A 191 17.40 2.20 1.61
N ALA A 192 18.69 2.46 1.42
CA ALA A 192 19.24 3.82 1.47
C ALA A 192 18.60 4.74 0.41
N THR A 193 18.39 4.21 -0.81
CA THR A 193 17.75 4.98 -1.89
C THR A 193 16.30 5.33 -1.55
N MET A 194 15.53 4.39 -1.01
CA MET A 194 14.14 4.61 -0.60
C MET A 194 14.06 5.59 0.58
N GLN A 195 14.92 5.43 1.61
CA GLN A 195 14.94 6.31 2.78
C GLN A 195 15.29 7.75 2.43
N ALA A 196 16.25 7.96 1.52
CA ALA A 196 16.61 9.29 1.04
C ALA A 196 15.47 10.01 0.29
N ASN A 197 14.40 9.29 -0.07
CA ASN A 197 13.26 9.81 -0.83
C ASN A 197 11.92 9.66 -0.07
N GLY A 198 11.94 9.70 1.27
CA GLY A 198 10.74 9.81 2.10
C GLY A 198 10.04 8.49 2.42
N PHE A 199 10.74 7.37 2.31
CA PHE A 199 10.22 6.07 2.72
C PHE A 199 10.97 5.51 3.92
N LYS A 200 10.35 4.54 4.60
CA LYS A 200 10.94 3.79 5.72
C LYS A 200 10.70 2.31 5.52
N VAL A 201 11.77 1.51 5.51
CA VAL A 201 11.66 0.04 5.52
C VAL A 201 11.12 -0.43 6.86
N ILE A 202 10.28 -1.48 6.89
CA ILE A 202 9.82 -2.09 8.13
C ILE A 202 10.83 -3.11 8.67
N TYR A 203 10.65 -3.54 9.91
CA TYR A 203 11.68 -4.27 10.66
C TYR A 203 11.91 -5.72 10.19
N ASN A 204 10.95 -6.33 9.52
CA ASN A 204 10.93 -7.76 9.18
C ASN A 204 10.88 -8.07 7.66
N GLU A 205 10.77 -7.04 6.80
CA GLU A 205 10.58 -7.22 5.34
C GLU A 205 11.46 -6.23 4.58
N TRP A 206 12.49 -6.72 3.87
CA TRP A 206 13.42 -5.88 3.11
C TRP A 206 12.78 -5.19 1.90
N TRP A 207 11.67 -5.71 1.38
CA TRP A 207 10.94 -5.21 0.19
C TRP A 207 9.89 -4.16 0.53
N HIS A 208 9.41 -4.07 1.79
CA HIS A 208 8.30 -3.23 2.20
C HIS A 208 8.74 -1.85 2.66
N PHE A 209 8.18 -0.81 2.04
CA PHE A 209 8.50 0.59 2.31
C PHE A 209 7.26 1.41 2.60
N ASP A 210 7.16 1.93 3.82
CA ASP A 210 6.14 2.88 4.25
C ASP A 210 6.51 4.31 3.82
N PHE A 211 5.59 5.04 3.22
CA PHE A 211 5.72 6.48 2.99
C PHE A 211 5.60 7.26 4.31
N THR A 212 6.50 8.21 4.58
CA THR A 212 6.60 8.90 5.88
C THR A 212 5.40 9.77 6.24
N GLY A 213 4.61 10.23 5.26
CA GLY A 213 3.38 11.01 5.44
C GLY A 213 2.08 10.18 5.48
N TRP A 214 2.13 8.88 5.71
CA TRP A 214 0.98 7.97 5.62
C TRP A 214 -0.20 8.31 6.56
N GLN A 215 0.06 9.01 7.66
CA GLN A 215 -0.95 9.34 8.68
C GLN A 215 -2.07 10.23 8.15
N GLU A 216 -1.79 11.02 7.10
CA GLU A 216 -2.73 11.95 6.49
C GLU A 216 -3.77 11.27 5.58
N TYR A 217 -3.63 9.97 5.34
CA TYR A 217 -4.46 9.23 4.40
C TYR A 217 -5.37 8.22 5.09
N ASP A 218 -6.64 8.19 4.67
CA ASP A 218 -7.62 7.25 5.19
C ASP A 218 -7.37 5.82 4.74
N LEU A 219 -7.83 4.86 5.56
CA LEU A 219 -7.98 3.47 5.16
C LEU A 219 -9.05 3.38 4.07
N MET A 220 -8.78 2.56 3.05
CA MET A 220 -9.68 2.44 1.90
C MET A 220 -9.98 0.97 1.56
N ASP A 221 -11.18 0.76 1.03
CA ASP A 221 -11.64 -0.53 0.48
C ASP A 221 -12.30 -0.32 -0.90
N ILE A 222 -11.62 0.43 -1.76
CA ILE A 222 -12.05 0.68 -3.14
C ILE A 222 -11.40 -0.37 -4.04
N PRO A 223 -12.17 -1.20 -4.77
CA PRO A 223 -11.60 -2.20 -5.66
C PRO A 223 -10.94 -1.54 -6.89
N PHE A 224 -9.92 -2.22 -7.45
CA PHE A 224 -9.11 -1.71 -8.58
C PHE A 224 -9.94 -1.38 -9.81
N GLU A 225 -11.05 -2.08 -10.03
CA GLU A 225 -11.96 -1.88 -11.17
C GLU A 225 -12.65 -0.51 -11.17
N LYS A 226 -12.62 0.19 -10.03
CA LYS A 226 -13.18 1.54 -9.88
C LYS A 226 -12.13 2.66 -9.95
N LEU A 227 -10.82 2.30 -10.03
CA LEU A 227 -9.69 3.23 -10.06
C LEU A 227 -9.16 3.55 -11.47
#